data_38446a754a8faec6c75891b8dd4b6ee0
#
_entry.id   38446a754a8faec6c75891b8dd4b6ee0
#
_cell.length_a   1.000
_cell.length_b   1.000
_cell.length_c   1.000
_cell.angle_alpha   90.00
_cell.angle_beta   90.00
_cell.angle_gamma   90.00
#
_symmetry.space_group_name_H-M   'P 1'
#
loop_
_entity.id
_entity.type
_entity.pdbx_description
1 polymer ?
#
loop_
_entity_poly.entity_id
_entity_poly.type
_entity_poly.pdbx_seq_one_letter_code
_entity_poly.pdbx_strand_id
1 'polypeptide(L)'
;IDKNKDLVLLLNADDPLVANLGHENKKLFYGFEEIEFAGNRTISQAPAEMFNCVCGKPLEYSKRFYAQQGHYYCSCGYKRPECDYKGNAKIYDDYIEIKVTHNGKETHYTFDSIGLYNAYNALAAISMALEIGYSQEEIQNALNTYKAMFGRAEKTEINGHKTIIQLIKNPAGASEVLKTVDLSSKILIAINDNFADGRDVSWLWDAEFELLKNTEKTIITSGIRANDMALRLKYAGVPTEKIKVVPDLYKAVEEASSSGDKDEKVTIMPSYT
;
A
#
# COMPACT_ATOMS: atom_id res chain seq x y z
N ILE A 1 6.48 25.54 2.37
CA ILE A 1 5.76 25.58 3.65
C ILE A 1 6.28 26.76 4.45
N ASP A 2 7.54 26.78 4.84
CA ASP A 2 8.12 27.81 5.74
C ASP A 2 8.14 29.23 5.16
N LYS A 3 8.02 29.39 3.84
CA LYS A 3 7.97 30.70 3.15
C LYS A 3 6.56 31.31 3.09
N ASN A 4 5.53 30.52 3.36
CA ASN A 4 4.15 30.98 3.35
C ASN A 4 3.42 30.50 4.62
N LYS A 5 3.38 31.38 5.61
CA LYS A 5 2.80 31.10 6.93
C LYS A 5 1.26 31.08 6.94
N ASP A 6 0.64 31.64 5.89
CA ASP A 6 -0.83 31.69 5.76
C ASP A 6 -1.42 30.39 5.21
N LEU A 7 -0.56 29.44 4.76
CA LEU A 7 -1.03 28.12 4.36
C LEU A 7 -1.59 27.34 5.54
N VAL A 8 -2.79 26.78 5.34
CA VAL A 8 -3.34 25.75 6.22
C VAL A 8 -2.87 24.40 5.71
N LEU A 9 -2.27 23.61 6.58
CA LEU A 9 -1.72 22.30 6.24
C LEU A 9 -2.64 21.20 6.76
N LEU A 10 -3.09 20.32 5.89
CA LEU A 10 -3.76 19.07 6.26
C LEU A 10 -2.73 17.93 6.23
N LEU A 11 -2.34 17.43 7.38
CA LEU A 11 -1.20 16.53 7.56
C LEU A 11 -1.63 15.16 8.09
N ASN A 12 -0.91 14.12 7.69
CA ASN A 12 -1.08 12.79 8.27
C ASN A 12 -0.53 12.77 9.70
N ALA A 13 -1.42 12.64 10.70
CA ALA A 13 -1.05 12.54 12.11
C ALA A 13 -0.26 11.28 12.43
N ASP A 14 -0.52 10.19 11.69
CA ASP A 14 0.06 8.88 11.95
C ASP A 14 1.53 8.79 11.49
N ASP A 15 1.98 9.71 10.63
CA ASP A 15 3.37 9.76 10.17
C ASP A 15 4.16 10.81 10.95
N PRO A 16 5.15 10.40 11.79
CA PRO A 16 5.90 11.32 12.64
C PRO A 16 6.72 12.35 11.86
N LEU A 17 7.12 12.05 10.61
CA LEU A 17 7.83 13.01 9.75
C LEU A 17 6.88 14.06 9.19
N VAL A 18 5.73 13.62 8.69
CA VAL A 18 4.72 14.49 8.09
C VAL A 18 4.07 15.39 9.14
N ALA A 19 3.69 14.84 10.29
CA ALA A 19 3.06 15.58 11.37
C ALA A 19 3.93 16.72 11.93
N ASN A 20 5.26 16.61 11.78
CA ASN A 20 6.20 17.62 12.25
C ASN A 20 6.46 18.76 11.24
N LEU A 21 5.87 18.75 10.06
CA LEU A 21 6.04 19.80 9.05
C LEU A 21 5.34 21.10 9.45
N GLY A 22 5.80 22.23 8.91
CA GLY A 22 5.14 23.54 9.01
C GLY A 22 5.00 24.07 10.43
N HIS A 23 6.11 24.37 11.11
CA HIS A 23 6.11 24.78 12.53
C HIS A 23 5.27 26.01 12.82
N GLU A 24 5.16 26.96 11.89
CA GLU A 24 4.45 28.24 12.05
C GLU A 24 3.09 28.27 11.33
N ASN A 25 2.72 27.20 10.63
CA ASN A 25 1.47 27.12 9.88
C ASN A 25 0.32 26.62 10.75
N LYS A 26 -0.90 27.05 10.44
CA LYS A 26 -2.10 26.39 10.95
C LYS A 26 -2.15 24.98 10.40
N LYS A 27 -2.37 24.01 11.30
CA LYS A 27 -2.41 22.59 10.96
C LYS A 27 -3.76 22.00 11.25
N LEU A 28 -4.19 21.12 10.38
CA LEU A 28 -5.28 20.17 10.57
C LEU A 28 -4.68 18.78 10.37
N PHE A 29 -5.19 17.81 11.10
CA PHE A 29 -4.66 16.47 11.10
C PHE A 29 -5.71 15.45 10.73
N TYR A 30 -5.34 14.51 9.85
CA TYR A 30 -6.09 13.29 9.62
C TYR A 30 -5.27 12.07 10.04
N GLY A 31 -5.93 10.99 10.44
CA GLY A 31 -5.29 9.73 10.77
C GLY A 31 -6.30 8.67 11.17
N PHE A 32 -5.86 7.42 11.22
CA PHE A 32 -6.71 6.32 11.62
C PHE A 32 -6.69 6.09 13.13
N GLU A 33 -7.88 5.88 13.72
CA GLU A 33 -8.02 5.40 15.09
C GLU A 33 -7.97 3.87 15.12
N GLU A 34 -8.61 3.20 14.14
CA GLU A 34 -8.62 1.75 13.99
C GLU A 34 -8.54 1.36 12.51
N ILE A 35 -7.86 0.25 12.25
CA ILE A 35 -7.81 -0.40 10.95
C ILE A 35 -8.05 -1.89 11.15
N GLU A 36 -9.09 -2.40 10.50
CA GLU A 36 -9.44 -3.81 10.48
C GLU A 36 -9.24 -4.40 9.10
N PHE A 37 -8.78 -5.64 9.03
CA PHE A 37 -8.75 -6.42 7.80
C PHE A 37 -9.81 -7.49 7.86
N ALA A 38 -10.61 -7.63 6.80
CA ALA A 38 -11.49 -8.77 6.65
C ALA A 38 -10.66 -10.05 6.41
N GLY A 39 -11.06 -11.16 7.06
CA GLY A 39 -10.33 -12.42 6.97
C GLY A 39 -9.12 -12.52 7.92
N ASN A 40 -8.17 -13.39 7.58
CA ASN A 40 -7.00 -13.71 8.42
C ASN A 40 -5.77 -12.81 8.16
N ARG A 41 -5.96 -11.63 7.60
CA ARG A 41 -4.85 -10.71 7.32
C ARG A 41 -4.40 -10.01 8.60
N THR A 42 -3.10 -9.81 8.73
CA THR A 42 -2.49 -9.12 9.88
C THR A 42 -1.84 -7.81 9.44
N ILE A 43 -1.76 -6.87 10.39
CA ILE A 43 -1.03 -5.61 10.20
C ILE A 43 0.45 -5.91 9.94
N SER A 44 1.04 -5.17 9.01
CA SER A 44 2.45 -5.32 8.62
C SER A 44 3.42 -5.00 9.75
N GLN A 45 4.48 -5.81 9.79
CA GLN A 45 5.72 -5.44 10.48
C GLN A 45 6.78 -4.89 9.51
N ALA A 46 6.33 -4.29 8.39
CA ALA A 46 7.24 -3.67 7.43
C ALA A 46 8.25 -2.75 8.11
N PRO A 47 9.51 -2.71 7.61
CA PRO A 47 10.53 -1.83 8.18
C PRO A 47 10.03 -0.37 8.17
N ALA A 48 10.27 0.34 9.26
CA ALA A 48 10.00 1.77 9.34
C ALA A 48 11.19 2.55 8.75
N GLU A 49 10.91 3.65 8.06
CA GLU A 49 11.94 4.59 7.61
C GLU A 49 12.45 5.47 8.76
N MET A 50 11.65 5.62 9.80
CA MET A 50 11.98 6.38 11.00
C MET A 50 11.76 5.54 12.26
N PHE A 51 12.86 5.23 12.94
CA PHE A 51 12.83 4.52 14.24
C PHE A 51 13.03 5.45 15.43
N ASN A 52 13.61 6.63 15.21
CA ASN A 52 13.96 7.58 16.26
C ASN A 52 13.17 8.88 16.11
N CYS A 53 12.80 9.43 17.24
CA CYS A 53 12.27 10.78 17.36
C CYS A 53 13.32 11.82 16.95
N VAL A 54 12.90 13.03 16.58
CA VAL A 54 13.77 14.17 16.31
C VAL A 54 14.72 14.49 17.48
N CYS A 55 14.42 14.05 18.70
CA CYS A 55 15.31 14.18 19.86
C CYS A 55 16.39 13.08 19.93
N GLY A 56 16.44 12.15 18.97
CA GLY A 56 17.39 11.03 18.92
C GLY A 56 16.97 9.78 19.71
N LYS A 57 15.91 9.84 20.52
CA LYS A 57 15.41 8.68 21.28
C LYS A 57 14.49 7.82 20.41
N PRO A 58 14.35 6.50 20.71
CA PRO A 58 13.41 5.64 19.99
C PRO A 58 11.99 6.17 20.05
N LEU A 59 11.24 6.00 18.96
CA LEU A 59 9.79 6.13 18.93
C LEU A 59 9.16 4.81 19.40
N GLU A 60 8.17 4.94 20.28
CA GLU A 60 7.33 3.85 20.77
C GLU A 60 5.94 3.99 20.15
N TYR A 61 5.19 2.88 20.06
CA TYR A 61 3.88 2.83 19.44
C TYR A 61 2.89 2.10 20.34
N SER A 62 1.74 2.71 20.59
CA SER A 62 0.59 2.00 21.16
C SER A 62 -0.18 1.21 20.09
N LYS A 63 -0.19 1.70 18.85
CA LYS A 63 -0.71 1.02 17.64
C LYS A 63 0.20 1.36 16.47
N ARG A 64 0.60 0.36 15.70
CA ARG A 64 1.38 0.56 14.48
C ARG A 64 0.62 -0.04 13.32
N PHE A 65 0.30 0.78 12.32
CA PHE A 65 -0.51 0.36 11.18
C PHE A 65 0.35 -0.02 9.97
N TYR A 66 1.35 0.80 9.65
CA TYR A 66 2.16 0.62 8.44
C TYR A 66 3.49 1.37 8.55
N ALA A 67 4.61 0.70 8.28
CA ALA A 67 5.95 1.29 8.38
C ALA A 67 6.12 2.11 9.69
N GLN A 68 6.35 3.42 9.62
CA GLN A 68 6.38 4.32 10.77
C GLN A 68 5.01 4.91 11.12
N GLN A 69 3.95 4.57 10.40
CA GLN A 69 2.63 5.17 10.63
C GLN A 69 1.87 4.46 11.74
N GLY A 70 1.30 5.25 12.64
CA GLY A 70 0.52 4.76 13.77
C GLY A 70 0.43 5.74 14.92
N HIS A 71 0.05 5.25 16.09
CA HIS A 71 -0.06 6.01 17.32
C HIS A 71 1.28 6.01 18.05
N TYR A 72 2.19 6.85 17.61
CA TYR A 72 3.54 6.97 18.17
C TYR A 72 3.62 7.94 19.35
N TYR A 73 4.62 7.71 20.19
CA TYR A 73 5.00 8.60 21.29
C TYR A 73 6.51 8.44 21.60
N CYS A 74 7.05 9.44 22.28
CA CYS A 74 8.44 9.44 22.72
C CYS A 74 8.52 9.96 24.15
N SER A 75 9.50 9.48 24.92
CA SER A 75 9.77 9.92 26.30
C SER A 75 10.13 11.40 26.43
N CYS A 76 10.41 12.11 25.33
CA CYS A 76 10.63 13.56 25.32
C CYS A 76 9.32 14.37 25.29
N GLY A 77 8.15 13.72 25.19
CA GLY A 77 6.84 14.35 25.05
C GLY A 77 6.33 14.48 23.62
N TYR A 78 7.17 14.20 22.62
CA TYR A 78 6.71 14.14 21.20
C TYR A 78 5.75 12.96 21.04
N LYS A 79 4.62 13.20 20.44
CA LYS A 79 3.59 12.18 20.20
C LYS A 79 2.71 12.52 19.02
N ARG A 80 1.98 11.53 18.51
CA ARG A 80 0.94 11.69 17.49
C ARG A 80 -0.01 12.83 17.90
N PRO A 81 -0.23 13.81 17.00
CA PRO A 81 -1.23 14.85 17.23
C PRO A 81 -2.65 14.28 17.32
N GLU A 82 -3.54 14.99 17.98
CA GLU A 82 -4.98 14.72 17.90
C GLU A 82 -5.48 15.01 16.49
N CYS A 83 -6.34 14.12 15.95
CA CYS A 83 -6.86 14.28 14.61
C CYS A 83 -8.13 15.13 14.59
N ASP A 84 -8.21 16.07 13.64
CA ASP A 84 -9.45 16.78 13.28
C ASP A 84 -10.37 15.88 12.46
N TYR A 85 -9.77 14.98 11.64
CA TYR A 85 -10.45 13.98 10.83
C TYR A 85 -10.01 12.58 11.28
N LYS A 86 -10.85 11.95 12.11
CA LYS A 86 -10.57 10.62 12.68
C LYS A 86 -11.15 9.55 11.78
N GLY A 87 -10.28 8.73 11.21
CA GLY A 87 -10.65 7.61 10.34
C GLY A 87 -10.77 6.28 11.10
N ASN A 88 -11.74 5.46 10.70
CA ASN A 88 -11.76 4.02 11.00
C ASN A 88 -11.92 3.29 9.67
N ALA A 89 -11.05 2.34 9.36
CA ALA A 89 -11.09 1.61 8.11
C ALA A 89 -11.35 0.14 8.31
N LYS A 90 -12.12 -0.45 7.38
CA LYS A 90 -12.22 -1.89 7.21
C LYS A 90 -11.86 -2.26 5.77
N ILE A 91 -10.79 -3.05 5.61
CA ILE A 91 -10.18 -3.38 4.33
C ILE A 91 -10.60 -4.80 3.96
N TYR A 92 -11.35 -4.92 2.85
CA TYR A 92 -11.78 -6.18 2.26
C TYR A 92 -10.86 -6.57 1.09
N ASP A 93 -11.16 -7.68 0.44
CA ASP A 93 -10.36 -8.20 -0.67
C ASP A 93 -10.50 -7.38 -1.95
N ASP A 94 -11.61 -6.66 -2.11
CA ASP A 94 -11.98 -5.96 -3.33
C ASP A 94 -12.42 -4.51 -3.12
N TYR A 95 -12.72 -4.10 -1.88
CA TYR A 95 -13.12 -2.73 -1.55
C TYR A 95 -12.67 -2.32 -0.14
N ILE A 96 -12.79 -1.04 0.17
CA ILE A 96 -12.46 -0.46 1.47
C ILE A 96 -13.67 0.33 1.98
N GLU A 97 -14.01 0.15 3.25
CA GLU A 97 -14.93 1.00 4.00
C GLU A 97 -14.15 1.95 4.91
N ILE A 98 -14.53 3.22 4.90
CA ILE A 98 -13.93 4.23 5.78
C ILE A 98 -15.04 5.02 6.46
N LYS A 99 -14.99 5.07 7.78
CA LYS A 99 -15.77 5.99 8.60
C LYS A 99 -14.90 7.16 8.98
N VAL A 100 -15.39 8.38 8.81
CA VAL A 100 -14.67 9.60 9.18
C VAL A 100 -15.49 10.38 10.18
N THR A 101 -14.91 10.67 11.33
CA THR A 101 -15.50 11.54 12.34
C THR A 101 -14.81 12.90 12.31
N HIS A 102 -15.56 13.96 12.07
CA HIS A 102 -15.12 15.36 12.09
C HIS A 102 -16.19 16.23 12.76
N ASN A 103 -15.78 17.08 13.71
CA ASN A 103 -16.68 17.96 14.47
C ASN A 103 -17.90 17.24 15.10
N GLY A 104 -17.67 16.01 15.59
CA GLY A 104 -18.73 15.17 16.21
C GLY A 104 -19.71 14.54 15.22
N LYS A 105 -19.56 14.77 13.90
CA LYS A 105 -20.35 14.14 12.85
C LYS A 105 -19.58 12.98 12.26
N GLU A 106 -20.22 11.81 12.16
CA GLU A 106 -19.68 10.64 11.47
C GLU A 106 -20.24 10.54 10.05
N THR A 107 -19.37 10.26 9.07
CA THR A 107 -19.69 10.01 7.67
C THR A 107 -19.09 8.68 7.22
N HIS A 108 -19.75 7.98 6.29
CA HIS A 108 -19.37 6.66 5.84
C HIS A 108 -19.11 6.67 4.34
N TYR A 109 -18.01 6.04 3.94
CA TYR A 109 -17.56 5.96 2.54
C TYR A 109 -17.13 4.54 2.20
N THR A 110 -17.37 4.17 0.94
CA THR A 110 -16.86 2.94 0.35
C THR A 110 -16.20 3.25 -0.97
N PHE A 111 -15.15 2.53 -1.33
CA PHE A 111 -14.57 2.65 -2.66
C PHE A 111 -13.89 1.37 -3.13
N ASP A 112 -13.92 1.14 -4.43
CA ASP A 112 -13.39 -0.05 -5.09
C ASP A 112 -11.86 0.04 -5.21
N SER A 113 -11.18 -0.30 -4.12
CA SER A 113 -9.72 -0.36 -4.06
C SER A 113 -9.28 -1.35 -3.00
N ILE A 114 -8.01 -1.70 -2.98
CA ILE A 114 -7.41 -2.65 -2.05
C ILE A 114 -6.14 -2.06 -1.43
N GLY A 115 -5.79 -2.60 -0.26
CA GLY A 115 -4.54 -2.27 0.42
C GLY A 115 -4.61 -1.04 1.32
N LEU A 116 -3.80 -1.10 2.36
CA LEU A 116 -3.78 -0.10 3.44
C LEU A 116 -3.37 1.29 2.95
N TYR A 117 -2.41 1.37 2.00
CA TYR A 117 -1.98 2.66 1.46
C TYR A 117 -3.11 3.40 0.72
N ASN A 118 -4.03 2.67 0.08
CA ASN A 118 -5.21 3.27 -0.55
C ASN A 118 -6.23 3.76 0.48
N ALA A 119 -6.33 3.11 1.64
CA ALA A 119 -7.14 3.63 2.75
C ALA A 119 -6.60 4.99 3.23
N TYR A 120 -5.26 5.13 3.41
CA TYR A 120 -4.66 6.42 3.75
C TYR A 120 -4.85 7.49 2.67
N ASN A 121 -4.68 7.12 1.40
CA ASN A 121 -4.92 8.04 0.28
C ASN A 121 -6.37 8.52 0.25
N ALA A 122 -7.34 7.62 0.46
CA ALA A 122 -8.75 7.96 0.50
C ALA A 122 -9.08 8.84 1.72
N LEU A 123 -8.56 8.51 2.91
CA LEU A 123 -8.77 9.34 4.11
C LEU A 123 -8.25 10.77 3.91
N ALA A 124 -7.06 10.91 3.30
CA ALA A 124 -6.49 12.22 2.98
C ALA A 124 -7.40 13.02 2.02
N ALA A 125 -7.87 12.37 0.95
CA ALA A 125 -8.74 13.00 -0.04
C ALA A 125 -10.12 13.37 0.55
N ILE A 126 -10.73 12.46 1.33
CA ILE A 126 -12.00 12.70 2.03
C ILE A 126 -11.86 13.87 3.00
N SER A 127 -10.80 13.88 3.82
CA SER A 127 -10.58 14.94 4.79
C SER A 127 -10.41 16.31 4.14
N MET A 128 -9.65 16.37 3.03
CA MET A 128 -9.50 17.59 2.26
C MET A 128 -10.83 18.04 1.64
N ALA A 129 -11.58 17.12 1.05
CA ALA A 129 -12.88 17.44 0.44
C ALA A 129 -13.90 17.96 1.48
N LEU A 130 -13.94 17.36 2.67
CA LEU A 130 -14.77 17.84 3.78
C LEU A 130 -14.34 19.24 4.24
N GLU A 131 -13.01 19.49 4.36
CA GLU A 131 -12.48 20.80 4.78
C GLU A 131 -12.86 21.92 3.80
N ILE A 132 -12.86 21.65 2.50
CA ILE A 132 -13.24 22.64 1.48
C ILE A 132 -14.75 22.67 1.19
N GLY A 133 -15.56 21.92 1.96
CA GLY A 133 -17.01 22.06 2.02
C GLY A 133 -17.83 21.14 1.11
N TYR A 134 -17.23 20.08 0.54
CA TYR A 134 -18.01 19.06 -0.18
C TYR A 134 -18.87 18.23 0.77
N SER A 135 -20.06 17.87 0.29
CA SER A 135 -20.98 16.99 1.00
C SER A 135 -20.52 15.54 0.95
N GLN A 136 -21.02 14.73 1.89
CA GLN A 136 -20.77 13.28 1.89
C GLN A 136 -21.17 12.62 0.56
N GLU A 137 -22.30 13.04 -0.03
CA GLU A 137 -22.81 12.48 -1.29
C GLU A 137 -21.87 12.79 -2.46
N GLU A 138 -21.40 14.04 -2.57
CA GLU A 138 -20.45 14.43 -3.63
C GLU A 138 -19.13 13.66 -3.51
N ILE A 139 -18.62 13.50 -2.31
CA ILE A 139 -17.38 12.72 -2.05
C ILE A 139 -17.61 11.25 -2.40
N GLN A 140 -18.73 10.64 -1.98
CA GLN A 140 -19.03 9.25 -2.31
C GLN A 140 -19.17 9.06 -3.83
N ASN A 141 -19.83 9.97 -4.53
CA ASN A 141 -19.96 9.93 -5.98
C ASN A 141 -18.58 10.00 -6.67
N ALA A 142 -17.67 10.85 -6.17
CA ALA A 142 -16.30 10.91 -6.68
C ALA A 142 -15.54 9.59 -6.44
N LEU A 143 -15.66 8.98 -5.25
CA LEU A 143 -15.05 7.69 -4.93
C LEU A 143 -15.59 6.56 -5.82
N ASN A 144 -16.89 6.56 -6.15
CA ASN A 144 -17.51 5.57 -7.04
C ASN A 144 -16.98 5.64 -8.48
N THR A 145 -16.49 6.82 -8.91
CA THR A 145 -15.91 7.01 -10.25
C THR A 145 -14.40 6.78 -10.29
N TYR A 146 -13.77 6.65 -9.12
CA TYR A 146 -12.34 6.41 -9.01
C TYR A 146 -11.96 5.07 -9.67
N LYS A 147 -10.94 5.12 -10.51
CA LYS A 147 -10.32 3.93 -11.09
C LYS A 147 -8.83 3.98 -10.77
N ALA A 148 -8.36 2.93 -10.11
CA ALA A 148 -6.93 2.76 -9.92
C ALA A 148 -6.24 2.60 -11.28
N MET A 149 -5.14 3.30 -11.48
CA MET A 149 -4.35 3.30 -12.73
C MET A 149 -2.87 3.15 -12.39
N PHE A 150 -2.08 2.82 -13.41
CA PHE A 150 -0.61 2.72 -13.30
C PHE A 150 -0.15 1.71 -12.24
N GLY A 151 -0.80 0.55 -12.20
CA GLY A 151 -0.42 -0.54 -11.31
C GLY A 151 -0.69 -0.27 -9.81
N ARG A 152 -1.58 0.65 -9.46
CA ARG A 152 -1.95 0.90 -8.06
C ARG A 152 -3.21 0.14 -7.67
N ALA A 153 -3.14 -1.20 -7.67
CA ALA A 153 -4.28 -2.10 -7.56
C ALA A 153 -5.24 -1.98 -8.77
N GLU A 154 -4.66 -1.80 -9.95
CA GLU A 154 -5.39 -1.69 -11.20
C GLU A 154 -6.05 -3.02 -11.54
N LYS A 155 -7.37 -3.01 -11.69
CA LYS A 155 -8.15 -4.18 -12.09
C LYS A 155 -8.38 -4.11 -13.60
N THR A 156 -8.00 -5.16 -14.32
CA THR A 156 -8.14 -5.26 -15.76
C THR A 156 -8.44 -6.71 -16.17
N GLU A 157 -8.57 -6.95 -17.46
CA GLU A 157 -8.72 -8.28 -18.03
C GLU A 157 -7.63 -8.48 -19.10
N ILE A 158 -6.88 -9.58 -19.00
CA ILE A 158 -5.86 -9.97 -19.97
C ILE A 158 -6.17 -11.39 -20.44
N ASN A 159 -6.38 -11.54 -21.75
CA ASN A 159 -6.71 -12.82 -22.40
C ASN A 159 -7.93 -13.55 -21.76
N GLY A 160 -8.90 -12.79 -21.23
CA GLY A 160 -10.09 -13.32 -20.57
C GLY A 160 -9.91 -13.64 -19.08
N HIS A 161 -8.74 -13.39 -18.50
CA HIS A 161 -8.48 -13.58 -17.07
C HIS A 161 -8.59 -12.26 -16.30
N LYS A 162 -9.33 -12.26 -15.19
CA LYS A 162 -9.36 -11.14 -14.26
C LYS A 162 -7.96 -10.92 -13.69
N THR A 163 -7.39 -9.76 -13.96
CA THR A 163 -6.00 -9.44 -13.63
C THR A 163 -5.95 -8.24 -12.70
N ILE A 164 -5.13 -8.35 -11.65
CA ILE A 164 -4.78 -7.24 -10.75
C ILE A 164 -3.33 -6.89 -10.97
N ILE A 165 -3.05 -5.61 -11.27
CA ILE A 165 -1.68 -5.09 -11.42
C ILE A 165 -1.34 -4.22 -10.22
N GLN A 166 -0.27 -4.57 -9.51
CA GLN A 166 0.17 -3.90 -8.30
C GLN A 166 1.67 -3.61 -8.35
N LEU A 167 2.02 -2.36 -8.57
CA LEU A 167 3.40 -1.90 -8.65
C LEU A 167 4.13 -2.12 -7.33
N ILE A 168 5.33 -2.70 -7.40
CA ILE A 168 6.25 -2.87 -6.28
C ILE A 168 7.55 -2.13 -6.56
N LYS A 169 8.02 -1.30 -5.62
CA LYS A 169 9.16 -0.41 -5.86
C LYS A 169 10.14 -0.30 -4.68
N ASN A 170 9.68 -0.62 -3.48
CA ASN A 170 10.45 -0.53 -2.25
C ASN A 170 9.95 -1.59 -1.25
N PRO A 171 10.70 -1.88 -0.17
CA PRO A 171 10.35 -2.96 0.76
C PRO A 171 8.97 -2.80 1.39
N ALA A 172 8.65 -1.61 1.86
CA ALA A 172 7.40 -1.34 2.56
C ALA A 172 6.19 -1.52 1.63
N GLY A 173 6.24 -0.91 0.42
CA GLY A 173 5.19 -1.03 -0.58
C GLY A 173 5.01 -2.47 -1.08
N ALA A 174 6.12 -3.18 -1.34
CA ALA A 174 6.07 -4.57 -1.77
C ALA A 174 5.45 -5.47 -0.68
N SER A 175 5.84 -5.31 0.58
CA SER A 175 5.29 -6.08 1.70
C SER A 175 3.79 -5.87 1.86
N GLU A 176 3.28 -4.66 1.65
CA GLU A 176 1.83 -4.40 1.68
C GLU A 176 1.09 -5.03 0.49
N VAL A 177 1.66 -4.97 -0.70
CA VAL A 177 1.10 -5.64 -1.87
C VAL A 177 1.04 -7.15 -1.64
N LEU A 178 2.14 -7.75 -1.15
CA LEU A 178 2.23 -9.19 -0.90
C LEU A 178 1.15 -9.71 0.06
N LYS A 179 0.67 -8.90 1.00
CA LYS A 179 -0.44 -9.24 1.90
C LYS A 179 -1.79 -9.31 1.22
N THR A 180 -1.93 -8.63 0.08
CA THR A 180 -3.19 -8.63 -0.69
C THR A 180 -3.22 -9.71 -1.77
N VAL A 181 -2.12 -10.43 -1.98
CA VAL A 181 -2.02 -11.47 -3.02
C VAL A 181 -2.88 -12.67 -2.67
N ASP A 182 -3.72 -13.06 -3.61
CA ASP A 182 -4.44 -14.33 -3.57
C ASP A 182 -3.47 -15.46 -3.95
N LEU A 183 -3.10 -16.31 -2.99
CA LEU A 183 -2.13 -17.39 -3.19
C LEU A 183 -2.63 -18.50 -4.13
N SER A 184 -3.92 -18.54 -4.44
CA SER A 184 -4.52 -19.43 -5.44
C SER A 184 -4.43 -18.86 -6.87
N SER A 185 -4.08 -17.57 -7.03
CA SER A 185 -3.91 -16.93 -8.32
C SER A 185 -2.59 -17.30 -8.99
N LYS A 186 -2.51 -17.14 -10.30
CA LYS A 186 -1.22 -17.09 -11.00
C LYS A 186 -0.52 -15.79 -10.67
N ILE A 187 0.77 -15.85 -10.37
CA ILE A 187 1.55 -14.70 -9.95
C ILE A 187 2.67 -14.45 -10.97
N LEU A 188 2.76 -13.23 -11.49
CA LEU A 188 3.88 -12.73 -12.29
C LEU A 188 4.56 -11.58 -11.56
N ILE A 189 5.86 -11.71 -11.32
CA ILE A 189 6.68 -10.66 -10.70
C ILE A 189 7.72 -10.22 -11.73
N ALA A 190 7.65 -8.95 -12.15
CA ALA A 190 8.54 -8.39 -13.17
C ALA A 190 9.42 -7.29 -12.56
N ILE A 191 10.71 -7.55 -12.45
CA ILE A 191 11.67 -6.62 -11.83
C ILE A 191 12.67 -6.11 -12.85
N ASN A 192 12.71 -4.78 -12.99
CA ASN A 192 13.71 -4.07 -13.76
C ASN A 192 14.58 -3.19 -12.84
N ASP A 193 15.72 -2.73 -13.35
CA ASP A 193 16.65 -1.82 -12.67
C ASP A 193 17.05 -0.65 -13.57
N ASN A 194 16.11 -0.15 -14.38
CA ASN A 194 16.30 1.07 -15.15
C ASN A 194 16.35 2.29 -14.21
N PHE A 195 16.74 3.45 -14.72
CA PHE A 195 16.86 4.66 -13.89
C PHE A 195 15.61 5.01 -13.10
N ALA A 196 14.43 4.82 -13.70
CA ALA A 196 13.16 5.13 -13.07
C ALA A 196 12.76 4.09 -12.00
N ASP A 197 13.25 2.85 -12.11
CA ASP A 197 13.04 1.80 -11.08
C ASP A 197 13.93 2.02 -9.87
N GLY A 198 15.11 2.63 -10.08
CA GLY A 198 16.24 2.62 -9.15
C GLY A 198 17.19 1.47 -9.49
N ARG A 199 18.50 1.77 -9.52
CA ARG A 199 19.55 0.81 -9.91
C ARG A 199 19.83 -0.24 -8.84
N ASP A 200 19.50 0.07 -7.59
CA ASP A 200 19.68 -0.83 -6.46
C ASP A 200 18.40 -1.67 -6.25
N VAL A 201 18.54 -2.98 -6.46
CA VAL A 201 17.48 -3.96 -6.24
C VAL A 201 17.65 -4.74 -4.93
N SER A 202 18.57 -4.34 -4.06
CA SER A 202 18.80 -5.00 -2.76
C SER A 202 17.55 -4.97 -1.87
N TRP A 203 16.67 -3.99 -2.07
CA TRP A 203 15.39 -3.86 -1.38
C TRP A 203 14.51 -5.12 -1.46
N LEU A 204 14.72 -5.97 -2.48
CA LEU A 204 14.03 -7.25 -2.59
C LEU A 204 14.26 -8.15 -1.35
N TRP A 205 15.42 -8.01 -0.69
CA TRP A 205 15.76 -8.81 0.49
C TRP A 205 15.10 -8.31 1.77
N ASP A 206 14.64 -7.06 1.79
CA ASP A 206 13.95 -6.44 2.91
C ASP A 206 12.41 -6.56 2.82
N ALA A 207 11.88 -6.97 1.67
CA ALA A 207 10.44 -7.17 1.46
C ALA A 207 10.02 -8.59 1.87
N GLU A 208 8.78 -8.73 2.38
CA GLU A 208 8.22 -9.95 3.00
C GLU A 208 7.78 -10.99 1.94
N PHE A 209 8.63 -11.37 0.99
CA PHE A 209 8.31 -12.40 -0.02
C PHE A 209 8.04 -13.78 0.58
N GLU A 210 8.39 -14.04 1.82
CA GLU A 210 8.05 -15.22 2.60
C GLU A 210 6.53 -15.47 2.68
N LEU A 211 5.71 -14.44 2.48
CA LEU A 211 4.26 -14.54 2.40
C LEU A 211 3.80 -15.42 1.21
N LEU A 212 4.64 -15.54 0.17
CA LEU A 212 4.36 -16.36 -1.02
C LEU A 212 4.75 -17.84 -0.87
N LYS A 213 5.36 -18.27 0.23
CA LYS A 213 5.87 -19.64 0.42
C LYS A 213 4.83 -20.74 0.21
N ASN A 214 3.55 -20.42 0.51
CA ASN A 214 2.44 -21.36 0.40
C ASN A 214 1.63 -21.18 -0.90
N THR A 215 2.21 -20.55 -1.93
CA THR A 215 1.53 -20.39 -3.23
C THR A 215 1.06 -21.75 -3.75
N GLU A 216 -0.16 -21.79 -4.29
CA GLU A 216 -0.71 -23.01 -4.90
C GLU A 216 -0.25 -23.17 -6.35
N LYS A 217 -0.01 -22.06 -7.03
CA LYS A 217 0.34 -21.98 -8.44
C LYS A 217 1.81 -21.62 -8.67
N THR A 218 2.23 -21.71 -9.92
CA THR A 218 3.57 -21.27 -10.36
C THR A 218 3.67 -19.74 -10.27
N ILE A 219 4.80 -19.27 -9.74
CA ILE A 219 5.21 -17.87 -9.79
C ILE A 219 6.16 -17.69 -10.97
N ILE A 220 5.79 -16.79 -11.87
CA ILE A 220 6.63 -16.40 -13.01
C ILE A 220 7.46 -15.19 -12.59
N THR A 221 8.77 -15.24 -12.81
CA THR A 221 9.66 -14.09 -12.63
C THR A 221 10.13 -13.57 -13.97
N SER A 222 10.11 -12.26 -14.17
CA SER A 222 10.37 -11.62 -15.45
C SER A 222 11.15 -10.30 -15.32
N GLY A 223 11.51 -9.71 -16.46
CA GLY A 223 12.28 -8.48 -16.54
C GLY A 223 13.79 -8.70 -16.45
N ILE A 224 14.54 -7.62 -16.37
CA ILE A 224 16.01 -7.63 -16.35
C ILE A 224 16.54 -8.42 -15.15
N ARG A 225 15.85 -8.34 -14.01
CA ARG A 225 16.21 -9.00 -12.75
C ARG A 225 15.39 -10.26 -12.45
N ALA A 226 14.92 -10.92 -13.50
CA ALA A 226 14.12 -12.15 -13.34
C ALA A 226 14.84 -13.24 -12.53
N ASN A 227 16.14 -13.42 -12.71
CA ASN A 227 16.94 -14.41 -11.97
C ASN A 227 17.16 -14.00 -10.52
N ASP A 228 17.39 -12.70 -10.23
CA ASP A 228 17.53 -12.19 -8.87
C ASP A 228 16.22 -12.41 -8.09
N MET A 229 15.08 -12.14 -8.74
CA MET A 229 13.76 -12.37 -8.13
C MET A 229 13.49 -13.86 -7.90
N ALA A 230 13.85 -14.74 -8.84
CA ALA A 230 13.72 -16.18 -8.67
C ALA A 230 14.57 -16.69 -7.49
N LEU A 231 15.80 -16.18 -7.36
CA LEU A 231 16.68 -16.48 -6.23
C LEU A 231 16.05 -16.01 -4.92
N ARG A 232 15.50 -14.77 -4.88
CA ARG A 232 14.81 -14.23 -3.70
C ARG A 232 13.63 -15.11 -3.28
N LEU A 233 12.81 -15.56 -4.24
CA LEU A 233 11.67 -16.45 -3.96
C LEU A 233 12.10 -17.79 -3.37
N LYS A 234 13.18 -18.37 -3.91
CA LYS A 234 13.77 -19.60 -3.36
C LYS A 234 14.16 -19.42 -1.89
N TYR A 235 14.82 -18.32 -1.54
CA TYR A 235 15.19 -18.01 -0.16
C TYR A 235 13.99 -17.63 0.72
N ALA A 236 12.89 -17.16 0.13
CA ALA A 236 11.62 -16.95 0.80
C ALA A 236 10.86 -18.24 1.13
N GLY A 237 11.39 -19.40 0.68
CA GLY A 237 10.80 -20.71 0.94
C GLY A 237 9.76 -21.15 -0.09
N VAL A 238 9.66 -20.47 -1.24
CA VAL A 238 8.82 -20.93 -2.36
C VAL A 238 9.49 -22.19 -2.97
N PRO A 239 8.75 -23.30 -3.17
CA PRO A 239 9.28 -24.49 -3.81
C PRO A 239 9.85 -24.19 -5.20
N THR A 240 11.06 -24.67 -5.51
CA THR A 240 11.76 -24.32 -6.75
C THR A 240 11.02 -24.78 -8.00
N GLU A 241 10.28 -25.87 -7.92
CA GLU A 241 9.40 -26.38 -8.99
C GLU A 241 8.22 -25.47 -9.29
N LYS A 242 7.90 -24.55 -8.39
CA LYS A 242 6.86 -23.51 -8.57
C LYS A 242 7.42 -22.16 -9.02
N ILE A 243 8.73 -22.04 -9.24
CA ILE A 243 9.37 -20.83 -9.74
C ILE A 243 9.75 -21.01 -11.20
N LYS A 244 9.22 -20.17 -12.07
CA LYS A 244 9.54 -20.18 -13.50
C LYS A 244 10.13 -18.86 -13.94
N VAL A 245 11.32 -18.89 -14.53
CA VAL A 245 12.02 -17.70 -15.03
C VAL A 245 11.70 -17.49 -16.49
N VAL A 246 11.06 -16.37 -16.83
CA VAL A 246 10.72 -15.96 -18.21
C VAL A 246 11.12 -14.49 -18.36
N PRO A 247 12.37 -14.17 -18.74
CA PRO A 247 12.87 -12.80 -18.76
C PRO A 247 12.12 -11.85 -19.70
N ASP A 248 11.61 -12.38 -20.83
CA ASP A 248 10.81 -11.62 -21.78
C ASP A 248 9.43 -11.31 -21.21
N LEU A 249 9.12 -10.01 -21.06
CA LEU A 249 7.88 -9.54 -20.43
C LEU A 249 6.63 -9.97 -21.20
N TYR A 250 6.66 -9.92 -22.54
CA TYR A 250 5.49 -10.30 -23.34
C TYR A 250 5.18 -11.79 -23.21
N LYS A 251 6.23 -12.64 -23.28
CA LYS A 251 6.08 -14.08 -23.08
C LYS A 251 5.63 -14.40 -21.64
N ALA A 252 6.12 -13.67 -20.66
CA ALA A 252 5.74 -13.85 -19.26
C ALA A 252 4.25 -13.53 -19.04
N VAL A 253 3.76 -12.44 -19.61
CA VAL A 253 2.33 -12.07 -19.54
C VAL A 253 1.48 -13.09 -20.33
N GLU A 254 1.90 -13.48 -21.52
CA GLU A 254 1.23 -14.51 -22.30
C GLU A 254 1.13 -15.81 -21.50
N GLU A 255 2.21 -16.26 -20.89
CA GLU A 255 2.21 -17.48 -20.09
C GLU A 255 1.35 -17.37 -18.83
N ALA A 256 1.39 -16.24 -18.15
CA ALA A 256 0.55 -16.00 -16.97
C ALA A 256 -0.95 -16.02 -17.33
N SER A 257 -1.31 -15.61 -18.54
CA SER A 257 -2.70 -15.45 -19.00
C SER A 257 -3.15 -16.43 -20.08
N SER A 258 -2.32 -17.41 -20.50
CA SER A 258 -2.62 -18.28 -21.63
C SER A 258 -3.22 -19.64 -21.28
N SER A 259 -3.17 -20.08 -20.03
CA SER A 259 -3.58 -21.43 -19.65
C SER A 259 -4.43 -21.44 -18.38
N GLY A 260 -5.50 -22.25 -18.38
CA GLY A 260 -6.34 -22.48 -17.22
C GLY A 260 -7.80 -22.10 -17.44
N ASP A 261 -8.58 -22.20 -16.38
CA ASP A 261 -9.95 -21.77 -16.36
C ASP A 261 -10.00 -20.23 -16.49
N LYS A 262 -10.93 -19.70 -17.28
CA LYS A 262 -11.12 -18.22 -17.42
C LYS A 262 -11.46 -17.54 -16.11
N ASP A 263 -11.95 -18.30 -15.12
CA ASP A 263 -12.18 -17.80 -13.76
C ASP A 263 -10.91 -17.69 -12.92
N GLU A 264 -9.77 -18.21 -13.41
CA GLU A 264 -8.49 -18.12 -12.72
C GLU A 264 -7.95 -16.68 -12.74
N LYS A 265 -7.71 -16.14 -11.55
CA LYS A 265 -7.17 -14.78 -11.40
C LYS A 265 -5.68 -14.74 -11.68
N VAL A 266 -5.21 -13.62 -12.19
CA VAL A 266 -3.79 -13.31 -12.39
C VAL A 266 -3.41 -12.10 -11.55
N THR A 267 -2.31 -12.21 -10.82
CA THR A 267 -1.71 -11.08 -10.09
C THR A 267 -0.37 -10.73 -10.73
N ILE A 268 -0.22 -9.50 -11.20
CA ILE A 268 1.02 -8.99 -11.80
C ILE A 268 1.63 -7.96 -10.86
N MET A 269 2.86 -8.16 -10.45
CA MET A 269 3.63 -7.26 -9.59
C MET A 269 4.85 -6.74 -10.34
N PRO A 270 4.73 -5.65 -11.11
CA PRO A 270 5.87 -5.07 -11.82
C PRO A 270 6.61 -4.05 -10.95
N SER A 271 7.89 -3.81 -11.27
CA SER A 271 8.57 -2.55 -10.97
C SER A 271 8.03 -1.44 -11.88
N TYR A 272 8.61 -0.24 -11.84
CA TYR A 272 8.02 0.95 -12.48
C TYR A 272 8.12 0.93 -14.01
N THR A 273 9.17 0.31 -14.60
CA THR A 273 9.41 0.27 -16.06
C THR A 273 9.27 -1.11 -16.66
#